data_29c09a398d29df3be6718453968664f1
#
_entry.id   29c09a398d29df3be6718453968664f1
#
_cell.length_a   1.000
_cell.length_b   1.000
_cell.length_c   1.000
_cell.angle_alpha   90.00
_cell.angle_beta   90.00
_cell.angle_gamma   90.00
#
_symmetry.space_group_name_H-M   'P 1'
#
loop_
_entity.id
_entity.type
_entity.pdbx_description
1 polymer ?
#
loop_
_entity_poly.entity_id
_entity_poly.type
_entity_poly.pdbx_seq_one_letter_code
_entity_poly.pdbx_strand_id
1 'polypeptide(L)'
;MLTERERERYARQILLFGEEGQERLKGAKVFIAGAGGLGCPIALYLAVAGVGEIRIVDRDTVERTNLNRQVLHRERDIGELKARSAEAKLREANPDIRIKAFATTIDETNVPDLVGDADLIVDAMDNFPTRYLLNREALRSSVPLIHGAIRGFDGQATTIIPGRTACLECIFPEAPPAEVFPV
;
A
#
# COMPACT_ATOMS: atom_id res chain seq x y z
N MET A 1 12.97 -16.01 13.06
CA MET A 1 13.75 -15.38 14.15
C MET A 1 14.38 -14.08 13.67
N LEU A 2 14.47 -13.07 14.54
CA LEU A 2 15.14 -11.79 14.28
C LEU A 2 16.66 -11.96 14.35
N THR A 3 17.37 -11.30 13.45
CA THR A 3 18.84 -11.14 13.53
C THR A 3 19.20 -10.10 14.59
N GLU A 4 20.46 -10.03 15.02
CA GLU A 4 20.96 -9.01 15.96
C GLU A 4 20.72 -7.59 15.41
N ARG A 5 21.01 -7.37 14.12
CA ARG A 5 20.76 -6.11 13.43
C ARG A 5 19.28 -5.70 13.44
N GLU A 6 18.37 -6.65 13.27
CA GLU A 6 16.93 -6.38 13.34
C GLU A 6 16.48 -6.07 14.76
N ARG A 7 17.02 -6.76 15.78
CA ARG A 7 16.75 -6.41 17.19
C ARG A 7 17.19 -5.00 17.51
N GLU A 8 18.36 -4.60 17.06
CA GLU A 8 18.85 -3.22 17.21
C GLU A 8 17.92 -2.22 16.49
N ARG A 9 17.60 -2.46 15.21
CA ARG A 9 16.73 -1.60 14.40
C ARG A 9 15.37 -1.41 15.03
N TYR A 10 14.76 -2.48 15.51
CA TYR A 10 13.38 -2.49 16.01
C TYR A 10 13.28 -2.42 17.54
N ALA A 11 14.37 -2.10 18.25
CA ALA A 11 14.43 -2.13 19.71
C ALA A 11 13.28 -1.36 20.38
N ARG A 12 12.89 -0.19 19.84
CA ARG A 12 11.78 0.62 20.37
C ARG A 12 10.42 -0.02 20.19
N GLN A 13 10.20 -0.73 19.08
CA GLN A 13 8.95 -1.45 18.79
C GLN A 13 8.85 -2.72 19.64
N ILE A 14 9.94 -3.43 19.78
CA ILE A 14 10.03 -4.65 20.61
C ILE A 14 9.63 -4.36 22.06
N LEU A 15 9.90 -3.18 22.59
CA LEU A 15 9.44 -2.76 23.93
C LEU A 15 7.91 -2.70 24.03
N LEU A 16 7.20 -2.50 22.92
CA LEU A 16 5.73 -2.36 22.93
C LEU A 16 5.00 -3.70 22.74
N PHE A 17 5.48 -4.55 21.85
CA PHE A 17 4.78 -5.79 21.47
C PHE A 17 5.67 -7.04 21.43
N GLY A 18 6.89 -6.97 21.99
CA GLY A 18 7.82 -8.08 22.11
C GLY A 18 8.48 -8.51 20.80
N GLU A 19 9.46 -9.40 20.88
CA GLU A 19 10.11 -9.99 19.70
C GLU A 19 9.10 -10.78 18.84
N GLU A 20 8.16 -11.48 19.46
CA GLU A 20 7.13 -12.23 18.73
C GLU A 20 6.28 -11.32 17.82
N GLY A 21 5.89 -10.15 18.31
CA GLY A 21 5.18 -9.16 17.50
C GLY A 21 6.00 -8.67 16.32
N GLN A 22 7.29 -8.44 16.53
CA GLN A 22 8.20 -8.04 15.44
C GLN A 22 8.43 -9.18 14.44
N GLU A 23 8.51 -10.43 14.89
CA GLU A 23 8.59 -11.60 14.00
C GLU A 23 7.34 -11.77 13.15
N ARG A 24 6.16 -11.45 13.69
CA ARG A 24 4.90 -11.42 12.92
C ARG A 24 4.96 -10.36 11.84
N LEU A 25 5.45 -9.13 12.13
CA LEU A 25 5.65 -8.09 11.11
C LEU A 25 6.64 -8.53 10.04
N LYS A 26 7.76 -9.13 10.44
CA LYS A 26 8.75 -9.70 9.52
C LYS A 26 8.18 -10.81 8.63
N GLY A 27 7.21 -11.59 9.12
CA GLY A 27 6.52 -12.61 8.35
C GLY A 27 5.45 -12.06 7.39
N ALA A 28 4.95 -10.85 7.64
CA ALA A 28 3.82 -10.29 6.93
C ALA A 28 4.17 -9.82 5.50
N LYS A 29 3.20 -9.99 4.60
CA LYS A 29 3.26 -9.56 3.20
C LYS A 29 2.11 -8.58 2.93
N VAL A 30 2.44 -7.38 2.51
CA VAL A 30 1.46 -6.32 2.25
C VAL A 30 1.49 -5.92 0.79
N PHE A 31 0.31 -5.94 0.15
CA PHE A 31 0.10 -5.40 -1.18
C PHE A 31 -0.44 -3.97 -1.07
N ILE A 32 0.18 -3.03 -1.77
CA ILE A 32 -0.19 -1.61 -1.77
C ILE A 32 -0.52 -1.20 -3.20
N ALA A 33 -1.75 -0.81 -3.43
CA ALA A 33 -2.21 -0.26 -4.70
C ALA A 33 -2.06 1.27 -4.68
N GLY A 34 -1.14 1.78 -5.49
CA GLY A 34 -0.81 3.20 -5.61
C GLY A 34 0.44 3.62 -4.84
N ALA A 35 1.32 4.38 -5.51
CA ALA A 35 2.51 5.04 -4.96
C ALA A 35 2.35 6.58 -4.97
N GLY A 36 1.12 7.03 -4.74
CA GLY A 36 0.74 8.44 -4.69
C GLY A 36 0.81 9.04 -3.28
N GLY A 37 -0.03 10.05 -3.03
CA GLY A 37 -0.04 10.81 -1.77
C GLY A 37 -0.37 9.98 -0.53
N LEU A 38 -1.22 8.95 -0.65
CA LEU A 38 -1.52 7.99 0.42
C LEU A 38 -0.53 6.83 0.45
N GLY A 39 -0.24 6.23 -0.72
CA GLY A 39 0.62 5.06 -0.81
C GLY A 39 2.06 5.31 -0.35
N CYS A 40 2.63 6.48 -0.67
CA CYS A 40 3.99 6.83 -0.26
C CYS A 40 4.22 6.77 1.25
N PRO A 41 3.47 7.52 2.10
CA PRO A 41 3.67 7.45 3.55
C PRO A 41 3.34 6.07 4.11
N ILE A 42 2.27 5.41 3.63
CA ILE A 42 1.92 4.06 4.07
C ILE A 42 3.08 3.09 3.82
N ALA A 43 3.59 3.04 2.58
CA ALA A 43 4.70 2.15 2.22
C ALA A 43 5.95 2.44 3.05
N LEU A 44 6.29 3.73 3.25
CA LEU A 44 7.44 4.12 4.05
C LEU A 44 7.32 3.66 5.51
N TYR A 45 6.19 3.91 6.16
CA TYR A 45 5.99 3.52 7.55
C TYR A 45 5.96 1.99 7.73
N LEU A 46 5.34 1.25 6.81
CA LEU A 46 5.38 -0.21 6.84
C LEU A 46 6.80 -0.76 6.63
N ALA A 47 7.57 -0.13 5.74
CA ALA A 47 8.95 -0.52 5.49
C ALA A 47 9.84 -0.30 6.75
N VAL A 48 9.77 0.89 7.35
CA VAL A 48 10.59 1.17 8.54
C VAL A 48 10.11 0.41 9.77
N ALA A 49 8.83 0.01 9.83
CA ALA A 49 8.29 -0.86 10.87
C ALA A 49 8.75 -2.32 10.72
N GLY A 50 9.30 -2.71 9.56
CA GLY A 50 9.84 -4.04 9.33
C GLY A 50 8.83 -5.07 8.86
N VAL A 51 7.79 -4.65 8.10
CA VAL A 51 6.95 -5.57 7.32
C VAL A 51 7.82 -6.30 6.31
N GLY A 52 7.82 -7.63 6.34
CA GLY A 52 8.83 -8.44 5.66
C GLY A 52 8.76 -8.42 4.13
N GLU A 53 7.57 -8.24 3.54
CA GLU A 53 7.42 -8.04 2.09
C GLU A 53 6.40 -6.94 1.80
N ILE A 54 6.77 -5.99 0.97
CA ILE A 54 5.88 -4.97 0.41
C ILE A 54 5.83 -5.14 -1.10
N ARG A 55 4.62 -5.31 -1.64
CA ARG A 55 4.30 -5.26 -3.06
C ARG A 55 3.64 -3.93 -3.35
N ILE A 56 4.24 -3.10 -4.20
CA ILE A 56 3.69 -1.79 -4.55
C ILE A 56 3.45 -1.69 -6.05
N VAL A 57 2.27 -1.23 -6.43
CA VAL A 57 1.83 -1.14 -7.83
C VAL A 57 1.46 0.29 -8.15
N ASP A 58 2.06 0.85 -9.20
CA ASP A 58 1.69 2.14 -9.77
C ASP A 58 2.18 2.20 -11.22
N ARG A 59 1.34 2.68 -12.14
CA ARG A 59 1.66 2.78 -13.57
C ARG A 59 2.27 4.11 -13.97
N ASP A 60 2.08 5.15 -13.15
CA ASP A 60 2.40 6.53 -13.50
C ASP A 60 3.90 6.83 -13.38
N THR A 61 4.29 7.94 -13.96
CA THR A 61 5.60 8.57 -13.77
C THR A 61 5.54 9.65 -12.70
N VAL A 62 6.69 9.94 -12.11
CA VAL A 62 6.84 11.04 -11.15
C VAL A 62 6.81 12.37 -11.89
N GLU A 63 5.94 13.26 -11.44
CA GLU A 63 5.83 14.62 -11.93
C GLU A 63 6.19 15.63 -10.83
N ARG A 64 6.62 16.83 -11.23
CA ARG A 64 6.92 17.93 -10.28
C ARG A 64 5.73 18.26 -9.37
N THR A 65 4.52 18.22 -9.91
CA THR A 65 3.26 18.45 -9.19
C THR A 65 2.98 17.43 -8.10
N ASN A 66 3.65 16.30 -8.12
CA ASN A 66 3.49 15.23 -7.12
C ASN A 66 4.31 15.47 -5.85
N LEU A 67 5.43 16.18 -5.96
CA LEU A 67 6.47 16.25 -4.92
C LEU A 67 6.04 16.95 -3.63
N ASN A 68 4.95 17.71 -3.67
CA ASN A 68 4.39 18.38 -2.49
C ASN A 68 3.70 17.43 -1.49
N ARG A 69 3.37 16.18 -1.92
CA ARG A 69 2.65 15.20 -1.08
C ARG A 69 3.10 13.74 -1.24
N GLN A 70 3.77 13.39 -2.32
CA GLN A 70 4.26 12.04 -2.58
C GLN A 70 5.70 11.89 -2.05
N VAL A 71 5.81 11.69 -0.75
CA VAL A 71 7.05 11.84 0.04
C VAL A 71 8.18 10.85 -0.28
N LEU A 72 7.92 9.78 -1.00
CA LEU A 72 8.96 8.85 -1.46
C LEU A 72 9.75 9.40 -2.66
N HIS A 73 9.09 10.21 -3.51
CA HIS A 73 9.70 10.72 -4.73
C HIS A 73 10.53 11.99 -4.47
N ARG A 74 11.54 12.21 -5.29
CA ARG A 74 12.47 13.34 -5.21
C ARG A 74 12.52 14.07 -6.55
N GLU A 75 13.04 15.31 -6.56
CA GLU A 75 13.24 16.11 -7.77
C GLU A 75 14.00 15.35 -8.86
N ARG A 76 15.00 14.55 -8.48
CA ARG A 76 15.80 13.72 -9.39
C ARG A 76 15.03 12.54 -10.03
N ASP A 77 13.86 12.21 -9.49
CA ASP A 77 13.06 11.09 -9.94
C ASP A 77 11.99 11.52 -10.98
N ILE A 78 11.90 12.82 -11.31
CA ILE A 78 10.94 13.30 -12.30
C ILE A 78 11.13 12.58 -13.63
N GLY A 79 10.04 12.00 -14.16
CA GLY A 79 10.04 11.17 -15.35
C GLY A 79 10.31 9.68 -15.11
N GLU A 80 10.73 9.26 -13.90
CA GLU A 80 10.86 7.86 -13.53
C GLU A 80 9.48 7.26 -13.16
N LEU A 81 9.30 5.96 -13.35
CA LEU A 81 8.11 5.24 -12.92
C LEU A 81 7.96 5.29 -11.40
N LYS A 82 6.79 5.71 -10.88
CA LYS A 82 6.54 5.86 -9.45
C LYS A 82 6.84 4.57 -8.68
N ALA A 83 6.44 3.40 -9.20
CA ALA A 83 6.71 2.12 -8.57
C ALA A 83 8.22 1.87 -8.40
N ARG A 84 9.05 2.21 -9.41
CA ARG A 84 10.52 2.03 -9.36
C ARG A 84 11.18 3.04 -8.42
N SER A 85 10.77 4.30 -8.50
CA SER A 85 11.21 5.31 -7.55
C SER A 85 10.90 4.92 -6.11
N ALA A 86 9.68 4.44 -5.83
CA ALA A 86 9.29 3.95 -4.50
C ALA A 86 10.15 2.76 -4.06
N GLU A 87 10.35 1.74 -4.91
CA GLU A 87 11.20 0.57 -4.61
C GLU A 87 12.59 0.99 -4.14
N ALA A 88 13.25 1.89 -4.87
CA ALA A 88 14.59 2.34 -4.54
C ALA A 88 14.65 2.97 -3.14
N LYS A 89 13.71 3.88 -2.82
CA LYS A 89 13.67 4.59 -1.53
C LYS A 89 13.28 3.68 -0.37
N LEU A 90 12.38 2.72 -0.59
CA LEU A 90 11.99 1.76 0.44
C LEU A 90 13.16 0.81 0.78
N ARG A 91 13.96 0.39 -0.22
CA ARG A 91 15.19 -0.39 -0.01
C ARG A 91 16.26 0.42 0.73
N GLU A 92 16.40 1.71 0.45
CA GLU A 92 17.29 2.61 1.19
C GLU A 92 16.82 2.76 2.66
N ALA A 93 15.50 2.92 2.87
CA ALA A 93 14.93 3.07 4.21
C ALA A 93 15.07 1.81 5.06
N ASN A 94 14.86 0.64 4.47
CA ASN A 94 15.03 -0.65 5.15
C ASN A 94 15.51 -1.75 4.18
N PRO A 95 16.82 -2.04 4.18
CA PRO A 95 17.39 -3.07 3.31
C PRO A 95 17.10 -4.52 3.77
N ASP A 96 16.53 -4.69 4.98
CA ASP A 96 16.30 -6.02 5.56
C ASP A 96 14.95 -6.61 5.15
N ILE A 97 14.10 -5.85 4.42
CA ILE A 97 12.81 -6.28 3.92
C ILE A 97 12.82 -6.50 2.40
N ARG A 98 11.81 -7.20 1.91
CA ARG A 98 11.65 -7.47 0.48
C ARG A 98 10.68 -6.48 -0.15
N ILE A 99 11.12 -5.78 -1.20
CA ILE A 99 10.26 -4.89 -1.98
C ILE A 99 10.10 -5.45 -3.38
N LYS A 100 8.85 -5.56 -3.84
CA LYS A 100 8.46 -5.90 -5.21
C LYS A 100 7.64 -4.76 -5.80
N ALA A 101 8.14 -4.13 -6.83
CA ALA A 101 7.49 -3.01 -7.50
C ALA A 101 6.99 -3.40 -8.89
N PHE A 102 5.74 -3.08 -9.17
CA PHE A 102 5.08 -3.37 -10.43
C PHE A 102 4.63 -2.07 -11.10
N ALA A 103 5.25 -1.73 -12.22
CA ALA A 103 4.90 -0.56 -13.02
C ALA A 103 3.83 -0.96 -14.05
N THR A 104 2.60 -1.17 -13.60
CA THR A 104 1.49 -1.63 -14.45
C THR A 104 0.15 -1.08 -13.97
N THR A 105 -0.83 -1.10 -14.86
CA THR A 105 -2.23 -0.88 -14.50
C THR A 105 -2.76 -2.13 -13.78
N ILE A 106 -3.53 -1.92 -12.71
CA ILE A 106 -4.28 -3.00 -12.06
C ILE A 106 -5.57 -3.22 -12.86
N ASP A 107 -5.80 -4.45 -13.29
CA ASP A 107 -7.00 -4.87 -14.01
C ASP A 107 -7.48 -6.26 -13.54
N GLU A 108 -8.63 -6.70 -14.07
CA GLU A 108 -9.26 -7.98 -13.68
C GLU A 108 -8.39 -9.19 -13.99
N THR A 109 -7.49 -9.09 -14.98
CA THR A 109 -6.67 -10.22 -15.44
C THR A 109 -5.42 -10.39 -14.57
N ASN A 110 -4.88 -9.30 -14.00
CA ASN A 110 -3.60 -9.31 -13.29
C ASN A 110 -3.73 -9.14 -11.77
N VAL A 111 -4.85 -8.60 -11.25
CA VAL A 111 -4.99 -8.34 -9.81
C VAL A 111 -4.80 -9.59 -8.93
N PRO A 112 -5.24 -10.81 -9.33
CA PRO A 112 -4.97 -12.00 -8.53
C PRO A 112 -3.47 -12.29 -8.37
N ASP A 113 -2.70 -12.14 -9.44
CA ASP A 113 -1.25 -12.41 -9.43
C ASP A 113 -0.47 -11.31 -8.70
N LEU A 114 -0.91 -10.05 -8.83
CA LEU A 114 -0.31 -8.92 -8.14
C LEU A 114 -0.49 -9.02 -6.61
N VAL A 115 -1.69 -9.34 -6.16
CA VAL A 115 -1.99 -9.59 -4.74
C VAL A 115 -1.29 -10.88 -4.29
N GLY A 116 -1.44 -11.98 -5.05
CA GLY A 116 -0.81 -13.26 -4.79
C GLY A 116 -1.11 -13.78 -3.37
N ASP A 117 -0.07 -14.01 -2.59
CA ASP A 117 -0.14 -14.53 -1.21
C ASP A 117 0.04 -13.41 -0.15
N ALA A 118 -0.42 -12.19 -0.44
CA ALA A 118 -0.41 -11.10 0.53
C ALA A 118 -1.38 -11.36 1.69
N ASP A 119 -0.97 -10.96 2.89
CA ASP A 119 -1.79 -11.05 4.11
C ASP A 119 -2.74 -9.85 4.28
N LEU A 120 -2.46 -8.76 3.54
CA LEU A 120 -3.20 -7.51 3.62
C LEU A 120 -3.14 -6.77 2.28
N ILE A 121 -4.28 -6.23 1.87
CA ILE A 121 -4.39 -5.31 0.74
C ILE A 121 -4.57 -3.89 1.27
N VAL A 122 -3.82 -2.93 0.73
CA VAL A 122 -3.97 -1.51 1.01
C VAL A 122 -4.39 -0.80 -0.27
N ASP A 123 -5.57 -0.20 -0.24
CA ASP A 123 -6.09 0.64 -1.30
C ASP A 123 -5.69 2.10 -1.05
N ALA A 124 -4.74 2.58 -1.82
CA ALA A 124 -4.29 3.98 -1.87
C ALA A 124 -4.57 4.60 -3.26
N MET A 125 -5.58 4.06 -3.97
CA MET A 125 -5.98 4.51 -5.30
C MET A 125 -6.87 5.75 -5.23
N ASP A 126 -6.93 6.49 -6.34
CA ASP A 126 -7.70 7.71 -6.50
C ASP A 126 -8.97 7.53 -7.37
N ASN A 127 -9.22 6.31 -7.85
CA ASN A 127 -10.35 6.01 -8.74
C ASN A 127 -11.19 4.82 -8.27
N PHE A 128 -12.50 4.91 -8.41
CA PHE A 128 -13.46 3.89 -7.99
C PHE A 128 -13.37 2.57 -8.75
N PRO A 129 -13.16 2.53 -10.08
CA PRO A 129 -13.02 1.26 -10.79
C PRO A 129 -11.95 0.35 -10.16
N THR A 130 -10.76 0.87 -9.90
CA THR A 130 -9.69 0.08 -9.26
C THR A 130 -10.01 -0.27 -7.80
N ARG A 131 -10.66 0.63 -7.04
CA ARG A 131 -11.10 0.36 -5.67
C ARG A 131 -12.07 -0.82 -5.59
N TYR A 132 -13.06 -0.87 -6.50
CA TYR A 132 -14.00 -2.00 -6.55
C TYR A 132 -13.31 -3.29 -6.97
N LEU A 133 -12.36 -3.21 -7.89
CA LEU A 133 -11.57 -4.37 -8.28
C LEU A 133 -10.79 -4.94 -7.09
N LEU A 134 -10.12 -4.10 -6.31
CA LEU A 134 -9.41 -4.49 -5.09
C LEU A 134 -10.36 -5.06 -4.03
N ASN A 135 -11.55 -4.45 -3.87
CA ASN A 135 -12.58 -4.96 -2.97
C ASN A 135 -13.05 -6.37 -3.35
N ARG A 136 -13.34 -6.60 -4.65
CA ARG A 136 -13.72 -7.93 -5.15
C ARG A 136 -12.60 -8.95 -4.95
N GLU A 137 -11.36 -8.56 -5.23
CA GLU A 137 -10.21 -9.44 -5.01
C GLU A 137 -10.00 -9.78 -3.53
N ALA A 138 -10.14 -8.81 -2.63
CA ALA A 138 -10.08 -9.01 -1.19
C ALA A 138 -11.14 -10.04 -0.72
N LEU A 139 -12.38 -9.91 -1.19
CA LEU A 139 -13.46 -10.84 -0.88
C LEU A 139 -13.18 -12.25 -1.44
N ARG A 140 -12.72 -12.34 -2.70
CA ARG A 140 -12.42 -13.60 -3.38
C ARG A 140 -11.29 -14.37 -2.69
N SER A 141 -10.20 -13.67 -2.33
CA SER A 141 -9.01 -14.25 -1.70
C SER A 141 -9.11 -14.40 -0.18
N SER A 142 -10.19 -13.86 0.42
CA SER A 142 -10.38 -13.78 1.88
C SER A 142 -9.25 -12.99 2.58
N VAL A 143 -8.65 -12.02 1.90
CA VAL A 143 -7.59 -11.14 2.43
C VAL A 143 -8.21 -9.83 2.90
N PRO A 144 -7.91 -9.33 4.11
CA PRO A 144 -8.37 -8.03 4.57
C PRO A 144 -7.93 -6.89 3.65
N LEU A 145 -8.81 -5.87 3.49
CA LEU A 145 -8.53 -4.66 2.73
C LEU A 145 -8.61 -3.44 3.64
N ILE A 146 -7.57 -2.63 3.63
CA ILE A 146 -7.58 -1.29 4.22
C ILE A 146 -7.83 -0.29 3.10
N HIS A 147 -8.99 0.35 3.14
CA HIS A 147 -9.35 1.41 2.21
C HIS A 147 -9.04 2.79 2.80
N GLY A 148 -8.40 3.65 2.01
CA GLY A 148 -8.19 5.05 2.32
C GLY A 148 -8.52 5.94 1.13
N ALA A 149 -9.15 7.09 1.39
CA ALA A 149 -9.43 8.10 0.37
C ALA A 149 -9.40 9.51 0.97
N ILE A 150 -9.00 10.47 0.15
CA ILE A 150 -9.00 11.90 0.50
C ILE A 150 -9.67 12.69 -0.62
N ARG A 151 -10.49 13.67 -0.23
CA ARG A 151 -11.08 14.66 -1.12
C ARG A 151 -11.10 16.03 -0.43
N GLY A 152 -10.35 16.97 -0.96
CA GLY A 152 -10.24 18.30 -0.34
C GLY A 152 -9.71 18.19 1.08
N PHE A 153 -10.52 18.58 2.06
CA PHE A 153 -10.22 18.49 3.48
C PHE A 153 -10.85 17.29 4.18
N ASP A 154 -11.61 16.49 3.45
CA ASP A 154 -12.26 15.28 3.98
C ASP A 154 -11.44 14.05 3.68
N GLY A 155 -11.26 13.20 4.68
CA GLY A 155 -10.61 11.92 4.55
C GLY A 155 -11.49 10.80 5.10
N GLN A 156 -11.36 9.63 4.51
CA GLN A 156 -12.00 8.41 5.01
C GLN A 156 -11.01 7.27 5.05
N ALA A 157 -11.19 6.40 6.03
CA ALA A 157 -10.46 5.14 6.12
C ALA A 157 -11.40 4.08 6.72
N THR A 158 -11.33 2.87 6.19
CA THR A 158 -12.08 1.74 6.74
C THR A 158 -11.32 0.44 6.53
N THR A 159 -11.62 -0.54 7.40
CA THR A 159 -11.10 -1.90 7.29
C THR A 159 -12.22 -2.82 6.83
N ILE A 160 -11.99 -3.54 5.74
CA ILE A 160 -12.90 -4.55 5.20
C ILE A 160 -12.30 -5.92 5.53
N ILE A 161 -13.02 -6.67 6.36
CA ILE A 161 -12.67 -8.06 6.71
C ILE A 161 -13.70 -8.95 6.02
N PRO A 162 -13.30 -9.75 5.00
CA PRO A 162 -14.20 -10.60 4.25
C PRO A 162 -15.07 -11.48 5.18
N GLY A 163 -16.37 -11.50 4.92
CA GLY A 163 -17.34 -12.25 5.71
C GLY A 163 -17.66 -11.70 7.10
N ARG A 164 -17.03 -10.60 7.53
CA ARG A 164 -17.23 -10.02 8.89
C ARG A 164 -17.69 -8.58 8.92
N THR A 165 -17.31 -7.79 7.91
CA THR A 165 -17.71 -6.38 7.81
C THR A 165 -18.43 -6.11 6.50
N ALA A 166 -19.09 -4.95 6.38
CA ALA A 166 -19.54 -4.45 5.10
C ALA A 166 -18.33 -4.29 4.16
N CYS A 167 -18.50 -4.59 2.89
CA CYS A 167 -17.48 -4.36 1.87
C CYS A 167 -17.64 -2.97 1.23
N LEU A 168 -16.71 -2.57 0.38
CA LEU A 168 -16.74 -1.23 -0.24
C LEU A 168 -18.00 -1.02 -1.08
N GLU A 169 -18.48 -2.03 -1.81
CA GLU A 169 -19.72 -1.97 -2.59
C GLU A 169 -20.98 -1.94 -1.71
N CYS A 170 -20.92 -2.42 -0.45
CA CYS A 170 -22.00 -2.22 0.51
C CYS A 170 -22.06 -0.77 1.02
N ILE A 171 -20.89 -0.10 1.15
CA ILE A 171 -20.76 1.29 1.62
C ILE A 171 -21.09 2.26 0.47
N PHE A 172 -20.61 1.97 -0.72
CA PHE A 172 -20.82 2.74 -1.94
C PHE A 172 -21.38 1.81 -3.03
N PRO A 173 -22.71 1.58 -3.08
CA PRO A 173 -23.32 0.68 -4.07
C PRO A 173 -23.13 1.16 -5.52
N GLU A 174 -23.02 2.47 -5.69
CA GLU A 174 -22.76 3.10 -6.99
C GLU A 174 -21.52 3.98 -6.85
N ALA A 175 -20.64 3.91 -7.87
CA ALA A 175 -19.50 4.81 -7.94
C ALA A 175 -20.00 6.26 -8.04
N PRO A 176 -19.56 7.18 -7.19
CA PRO A 176 -19.88 8.58 -7.36
C PRO A 176 -19.44 9.07 -8.74
N PRO A 177 -20.19 10.00 -9.37
CA PRO A 177 -19.83 10.55 -10.68
C PRO A 177 -18.38 11.07 -10.67
N ALA A 178 -17.66 10.84 -11.77
CA ALA A 178 -16.23 11.25 -11.89
C ALA A 178 -16.05 12.76 -11.67
N GLU A 179 -17.04 13.57 -12.00
CA GLU A 179 -17.07 15.01 -11.76
C GLU A 179 -17.06 15.40 -10.27
N VAL A 180 -17.54 14.50 -9.41
CA VAL A 180 -17.55 14.67 -7.95
C VAL A 180 -16.17 14.36 -7.35
N PHE A 181 -15.34 13.61 -8.06
CA PHE A 181 -13.98 13.25 -7.67
C PHE A 181 -13.02 13.61 -8.82
N PRO A 182 -12.75 14.92 -9.07
CA PRO A 182 -11.72 15.29 -10.02
C PRO A 182 -10.37 14.76 -9.51
N VAL A 183 -9.68 14.05 -10.38
CA VAL A 183 -8.33 13.51 -10.18
C VAL A 183 -7.32 14.66 -10.28
#